data_4f4f7457e724da33600df54d6ade3ac4
#
_entry.id   4f4f7457e724da33600df54d6ade3ac4
#
_cell.length_a   1.000
_cell.length_b   1.000
_cell.length_c   1.000
_cell.angle_alpha   90.00
_cell.angle_beta   90.00
_cell.angle_gamma   90.00
#
_symmetry.space_group_name_H-M   'P 1'
#
loop_
_entity.id
_entity.type
_entity.pdbx_description
1 polymer ?
#
loop_
_entity_poly.entity_id
_entity_poly.type
_entity_poly.pdbx_seq_one_letter_code
_entity_poly.pdbx_strand_id
1 'polypeptide(L)'
;MAFFHGVKASEVPTSIVATVATDSGLPVVFGTAPVHLTEDPTAYVNKPVICYSWKEATQNLGYHPDWDKYTLCEAMYAEFKLYNVKPIVFVNVLDPTKHKVSVSDTAKTVTKKQVILTDPVLLHTLTVKGSADGSAATLDTDYTAAYDDDGQLIITLLDDGALASVSSIHVAYDKLDPTAVKDDDIIGGMSTDGKNKGLDSSTIFISRLAKFRACWQHRAGLKSRPLPLS
;
A
#
# COMPACT_ATOMS: atom_id res chain seq x y z
N MET A 1 -32.76 -75.67 -2.83
CA MET A 1 -32.25 -74.46 -3.48
C MET A 1 -33.13 -73.31 -3.06
N ALA A 2 -32.56 -72.36 -2.29
CA ALA A 2 -33.31 -71.16 -1.87
C ALA A 2 -33.19 -70.07 -2.94
N PHE A 3 -34.26 -69.70 -3.57
CA PHE A 3 -34.30 -68.57 -4.52
C PHE A 3 -34.33 -67.26 -3.72
N PHE A 4 -33.28 -66.47 -3.83
CA PHE A 4 -33.30 -65.13 -3.29
C PHE A 4 -34.07 -64.21 -4.22
N HIS A 5 -35.25 -63.81 -3.80
CA HIS A 5 -36.04 -62.75 -4.40
C HIS A 5 -35.75 -61.45 -3.63
N GLY A 6 -34.95 -60.58 -4.22
CA GLY A 6 -34.64 -59.26 -3.65
C GLY A 6 -34.01 -58.35 -4.68
N VAL A 7 -34.35 -57.06 -4.66
CA VAL A 7 -33.68 -56.03 -5.42
C VAL A 7 -32.37 -55.69 -4.66
N LYS A 8 -31.26 -55.91 -5.31
CA LYS A 8 -29.95 -55.54 -4.77
C LYS A 8 -29.63 -54.11 -5.26
N ALA A 9 -29.87 -53.14 -4.42
CA ALA A 9 -29.41 -51.79 -4.69
C ALA A 9 -27.93 -51.66 -4.26
N SER A 10 -27.09 -51.29 -5.16
CA SER A 10 -25.69 -50.96 -4.88
C SER A 10 -25.53 -49.43 -5.05
N GLU A 11 -25.24 -48.72 -3.96
CA GLU A 11 -24.84 -47.34 -4.04
C GLU A 11 -23.45 -47.25 -4.64
N VAL A 12 -23.34 -46.62 -5.79
CA VAL A 12 -22.05 -46.23 -6.36
C VAL A 12 -21.77 -44.82 -5.82
N PRO A 13 -20.65 -44.61 -5.12
CA PRO A 13 -20.30 -43.27 -4.69
C PRO A 13 -20.24 -42.37 -5.92
N THR A 14 -21.06 -41.31 -5.93
CA THR A 14 -20.90 -40.24 -6.93
C THR A 14 -19.51 -39.67 -6.77
N SER A 15 -18.66 -39.86 -7.78
CA SER A 15 -17.37 -39.19 -7.77
C SER A 15 -17.65 -37.68 -7.76
N ILE A 16 -17.43 -37.07 -6.61
CA ILE A 16 -17.40 -35.62 -6.51
C ILE A 16 -16.17 -35.22 -7.35
N VAL A 17 -16.42 -34.79 -8.60
CA VAL A 17 -15.39 -34.13 -9.37
C VAL A 17 -15.04 -32.88 -8.54
N ALA A 18 -13.86 -32.91 -7.93
CA ALA A 18 -13.35 -31.72 -7.25
C ALA A 18 -13.47 -30.57 -8.25
N THR A 19 -14.25 -29.55 -7.89
CA THR A 19 -14.34 -28.33 -8.70
C THR A 19 -12.90 -27.87 -8.93
N VAL A 20 -12.47 -27.97 -10.18
CA VAL A 20 -11.21 -27.33 -10.58
C VAL A 20 -11.42 -25.86 -10.24
N ALA A 21 -10.71 -25.38 -9.23
CA ALA A 21 -10.67 -23.96 -8.95
C ALA A 21 -10.19 -23.30 -10.25
N THR A 22 -11.12 -22.75 -11.01
CA THR A 22 -10.77 -21.91 -12.14
C THR A 22 -9.95 -20.80 -11.55
N ASP A 23 -8.71 -20.71 -11.98
CA ASP A 23 -7.77 -19.67 -11.63
C ASP A 23 -8.38 -18.34 -12.13
N SER A 24 -9.29 -17.80 -11.32
CA SER A 24 -9.91 -16.50 -11.57
C SER A 24 -8.77 -15.49 -11.59
N GLY A 25 -8.75 -14.64 -12.61
CA GLY A 25 -7.66 -13.70 -12.82
C GLY A 25 -7.31 -12.95 -11.54
N LEU A 26 -6.02 -12.73 -11.33
CA LEU A 26 -5.52 -11.95 -10.20
C LEU A 26 -6.06 -10.50 -10.31
N PRO A 27 -6.87 -10.02 -9.36
CA PRO A 27 -7.38 -8.66 -9.42
C PRO A 27 -6.24 -7.65 -9.26
N VAL A 28 -6.29 -6.57 -10.04
CA VAL A 28 -5.33 -5.47 -9.98
C VAL A 28 -6.11 -4.18 -9.76
N VAL A 29 -5.77 -3.43 -8.71
CA VAL A 29 -6.43 -2.19 -8.33
C VAL A 29 -5.44 -1.04 -8.39
N PHE A 30 -5.82 0.03 -9.08
CA PHE A 30 -5.05 1.27 -9.19
C PHE A 30 -5.73 2.35 -8.35
N GLY A 31 -4.93 3.20 -7.71
CA GLY A 31 -5.46 4.30 -6.93
C GLY A 31 -4.39 4.99 -6.09
N THR A 32 -4.84 5.77 -5.12
CA THR A 32 -4.01 6.54 -4.20
C THR A 32 -3.91 5.84 -2.84
N ALA A 33 -2.72 5.86 -2.24
CA ALA A 33 -2.47 5.29 -0.92
C ALA A 33 -1.74 6.30 -0.01
N PRO A 34 -1.94 6.24 1.33
CA PRO A 34 -1.29 7.15 2.29
C PRO A 34 0.15 6.73 2.55
N VAL A 35 0.99 6.77 1.52
CA VAL A 35 2.40 6.30 1.57
C VAL A 35 3.27 7.05 2.59
N HIS A 36 2.86 8.24 3.04
CA HIS A 36 3.55 8.97 4.12
C HIS A 36 3.58 8.19 5.44
N LEU A 37 2.65 7.25 5.64
CA LEU A 37 2.59 6.37 6.82
C LEU A 37 3.50 5.14 6.72
N THR A 38 4.18 4.95 5.58
CA THR A 38 5.11 3.83 5.37
C THR A 38 6.54 4.24 5.69
N GLU A 39 7.41 3.25 5.90
CA GLU A 39 8.83 3.46 6.16
C GLU A 39 9.55 4.16 4.99
N ASP A 40 9.23 3.74 3.75
CA ASP A 40 9.72 4.40 2.52
C ASP A 40 8.54 4.81 1.63
N PRO A 41 8.14 6.09 1.64
CA PRO A 41 7.02 6.59 0.84
C PRO A 41 7.19 6.42 -0.68
N THR A 42 8.39 6.19 -1.17
CA THR A 42 8.71 6.08 -2.60
C THR A 42 8.82 4.64 -3.09
N ALA A 43 8.90 3.67 -2.19
CA ALA A 43 9.22 2.29 -2.49
C ALA A 43 8.28 1.65 -3.52
N TYR A 44 6.97 1.91 -3.41
CA TYR A 44 5.93 1.24 -4.18
C TYR A 44 5.16 2.18 -5.12
N VAL A 45 5.70 3.35 -5.43
CA VAL A 45 5.10 4.28 -6.38
C VAL A 45 5.16 3.72 -7.80
N ASN A 46 4.01 3.64 -8.47
CA ASN A 46 3.86 3.05 -9.82
C ASN A 46 4.45 1.65 -9.96
N LYS A 47 4.54 0.90 -8.85
CA LYS A 47 4.99 -0.49 -8.84
C LYS A 47 3.88 -1.40 -8.37
N PRO A 48 3.54 -2.46 -9.13
CA PRO A 48 2.58 -3.45 -8.68
C PRO A 48 3.08 -4.21 -7.44
N VAL A 49 2.26 -4.27 -6.40
CA VAL A 49 2.53 -4.97 -5.15
C VAL A 49 1.49 -6.06 -4.97
N ILE A 50 1.92 -7.32 -4.89
CA ILE A 50 1.03 -8.43 -4.53
C ILE A 50 0.92 -8.47 -3.02
N CYS A 51 -0.31 -8.45 -2.51
CA CYS A 51 -0.60 -8.55 -1.10
C CYS A 51 -1.45 -9.80 -0.82
N TYR A 52 -1.02 -10.59 0.14
CA TYR A 52 -1.69 -11.82 0.59
C TYR A 52 -2.47 -11.60 1.88
N SER A 53 -2.28 -10.47 2.53
CA SER A 53 -2.91 -10.15 3.82
C SER A 53 -3.10 -8.65 3.99
N TRP A 54 -4.06 -8.31 4.87
CA TRP A 54 -4.28 -6.93 5.33
C TRP A 54 -3.00 -6.29 5.88
N LYS A 55 -2.27 -7.03 6.73
CA LYS A 55 -1.04 -6.53 7.35
C LYS A 55 0.02 -6.16 6.31
N GLU A 56 0.21 -7.01 5.31
CA GLU A 56 1.17 -6.76 4.24
C GLU A 56 0.77 -5.53 3.41
N ALA A 57 -0.53 -5.40 3.07
CA ALA A 57 -1.03 -4.26 2.33
C ALA A 57 -0.84 -2.94 3.11
N THR A 58 -1.15 -2.92 4.41
CA THR A 58 -0.99 -1.73 5.24
C THR A 58 0.46 -1.37 5.51
N GLN A 59 1.36 -2.35 5.62
CA GLN A 59 2.80 -2.10 5.76
C GLN A 59 3.42 -1.49 4.49
N ASN A 60 2.99 -1.96 3.30
CA ASN A 60 3.57 -1.54 2.04
C ASN A 60 2.99 -0.22 1.51
N LEU A 61 1.70 0.04 1.77
CA LEU A 61 0.96 1.15 1.17
C LEU A 61 0.42 2.15 2.19
N GLY A 62 0.45 1.81 3.47
CA GLY A 62 -0.24 2.57 4.51
C GLY A 62 -1.75 2.30 4.50
N TYR A 63 -2.44 2.81 5.51
CA TYR A 63 -3.90 2.78 5.56
C TYR A 63 -4.43 4.03 6.27
N HIS A 64 -5.48 4.60 5.73
CA HIS A 64 -6.21 5.72 6.33
C HIS A 64 -7.70 5.58 6.01
N PRO A 65 -8.63 5.92 6.94
CA PRO A 65 -10.06 5.77 6.71
C PRO A 65 -10.68 6.82 5.78
N ASP A 66 -9.96 7.85 5.38
CA ASP A 66 -10.40 8.86 4.42
C ASP A 66 -10.27 8.30 2.98
N TRP A 67 -11.28 7.54 2.56
CA TRP A 67 -11.27 6.83 1.27
C TRP A 67 -11.47 7.76 0.07
N ASP A 68 -12.03 8.95 0.30
CA ASP A 68 -12.14 9.97 -0.77
C ASP A 68 -10.76 10.46 -1.22
N LYS A 69 -9.81 10.52 -0.29
CA LYS A 69 -8.42 10.89 -0.59
C LYS A 69 -7.56 9.69 -0.99
N TYR A 70 -7.78 8.53 -0.35
CA TYR A 70 -6.95 7.33 -0.50
C TYR A 70 -7.79 6.16 -1.00
N THR A 71 -8.05 6.14 -2.30
CA THR A 71 -8.98 5.19 -2.93
C THR A 71 -8.53 3.73 -2.82
N LEU A 72 -7.24 3.44 -2.73
CA LEU A 72 -6.76 2.07 -2.48
C LEU A 72 -7.15 1.55 -1.11
N CYS A 73 -7.31 2.44 -0.11
CA CYS A 73 -7.69 2.03 1.24
C CYS A 73 -9.11 1.44 1.30
N GLU A 74 -10.05 1.98 0.51
CA GLU A 74 -11.38 1.39 0.34
C GLU A 74 -11.31 -0.02 -0.23
N ALA A 75 -10.57 -0.19 -1.35
CA ALA A 75 -10.38 -1.49 -1.98
C ALA A 75 -9.68 -2.48 -1.03
N MET A 76 -8.62 -2.05 -0.32
CA MET A 76 -7.94 -2.88 0.67
C MET A 76 -8.90 -3.36 1.77
N TYR A 77 -9.75 -2.45 2.28
CA TYR A 77 -10.72 -2.78 3.32
C TYR A 77 -11.78 -3.76 2.80
N ALA A 78 -12.37 -3.47 1.64
CA ALA A 78 -13.38 -4.32 1.03
C ALA A 78 -12.85 -5.74 0.80
N GLU A 79 -11.72 -5.85 0.16
CA GLU A 79 -11.18 -7.14 -0.28
C GLU A 79 -10.66 -8.00 0.89
N PHE A 80 -9.90 -7.41 1.82
CA PHE A 80 -9.32 -8.19 2.93
C PHE A 80 -10.23 -8.31 4.15
N LYS A 81 -11.04 -7.27 4.46
CA LYS A 81 -11.85 -7.27 5.68
C LYS A 81 -13.28 -7.76 5.45
N LEU A 82 -13.90 -7.41 4.31
CA LEU A 82 -15.28 -7.79 4.03
C LEU A 82 -15.37 -9.11 3.25
N TYR A 83 -14.62 -9.24 2.16
CA TYR A 83 -14.77 -10.38 1.23
C TYR A 83 -13.69 -11.46 1.36
N ASN A 84 -12.59 -11.19 2.10
CA ASN A 84 -11.45 -12.11 2.27
C ASN A 84 -10.88 -12.63 0.93
N VAL A 85 -10.83 -11.76 -0.08
CA VAL A 85 -10.23 -12.06 -1.38
C VAL A 85 -8.73 -11.89 -1.29
N LYS A 86 -7.98 -12.87 -1.77
CA LYS A 86 -6.51 -12.87 -1.80
C LYS A 86 -5.98 -13.93 -2.75
N PRO A 87 -4.84 -13.71 -3.42
CA PRO A 87 -4.04 -12.49 -3.41
C PRO A 87 -4.61 -11.37 -4.28
N ILE A 88 -4.22 -10.12 -4.01
CA ILE A 88 -4.58 -8.93 -4.79
C ILE A 88 -3.33 -8.14 -5.12
N VAL A 89 -3.33 -7.50 -6.28
CA VAL A 89 -2.30 -6.56 -6.69
C VAL A 89 -2.80 -5.13 -6.54
N PHE A 90 -2.05 -4.32 -5.81
CA PHE A 90 -2.29 -2.89 -5.72
C PHE A 90 -1.20 -2.12 -6.46
N VAL A 91 -1.59 -1.04 -7.11
CA VAL A 91 -0.67 -0.10 -7.76
C VAL A 91 -0.99 1.30 -7.26
N ASN A 92 -0.09 1.84 -6.44
CA ASN A 92 -0.21 3.22 -5.98
C ASN A 92 0.34 4.18 -7.03
N VAL A 93 -0.50 5.11 -7.50
CA VAL A 93 -0.13 6.15 -8.47
C VAL A 93 0.25 7.48 -7.81
N LEU A 94 0.01 7.61 -6.49
CA LEU A 94 0.36 8.80 -5.72
C LEU A 94 1.87 8.84 -5.47
N ASP A 95 2.55 9.77 -6.12
CA ASP A 95 4.01 9.96 -6.06
C ASP A 95 4.35 11.12 -5.12
N PRO A 96 4.94 10.88 -3.94
CA PRO A 96 5.27 11.91 -2.97
C PRO A 96 6.35 12.90 -3.47
N THR A 97 7.03 12.59 -4.56
CA THR A 97 8.00 13.53 -5.16
C THR A 97 7.33 14.57 -6.05
N LYS A 98 6.14 14.26 -6.59
CA LYS A 98 5.37 15.10 -7.52
C LYS A 98 4.11 15.67 -6.89
N HIS A 99 3.34 14.80 -6.22
CA HIS A 99 2.03 15.13 -5.65
C HIS A 99 2.20 15.59 -4.20
N LYS A 100 2.80 16.76 -4.02
CA LYS A 100 3.08 17.36 -2.71
C LYS A 100 2.89 18.86 -2.73
N VAL A 101 2.61 19.41 -1.57
CA VAL A 101 2.52 20.86 -1.34
C VAL A 101 3.45 21.22 -0.20
N SER A 102 4.32 22.19 -0.43
CA SER A 102 5.23 22.70 0.61
C SER A 102 4.49 23.64 1.55
N VAL A 103 4.59 23.37 2.84
CA VAL A 103 4.13 24.23 3.92
C VAL A 103 5.36 25.00 4.43
N SER A 104 5.34 26.31 4.22
CA SER A 104 6.39 27.18 4.71
C SER A 104 6.39 27.27 6.24
N ASP A 105 7.45 27.84 6.78
CA ASP A 105 7.67 28.04 8.21
C ASP A 105 6.40 28.59 8.91
N THR A 106 5.82 27.78 9.78
CA THR A 106 4.57 28.09 10.49
C THR A 106 4.74 27.85 11.98
N ALA A 107 4.39 28.85 12.80
CA ALA A 107 4.40 28.71 14.24
C ALA A 107 3.29 27.77 14.73
N LYS A 108 3.63 26.83 15.61
CA LYS A 108 2.70 25.93 16.29
C LYS A 108 2.90 25.99 17.78
N THR A 109 1.80 26.10 18.52
CA THR A 109 1.83 26.14 20.00
C THR A 109 2.13 24.75 20.55
N VAL A 110 3.05 24.68 21.49
CA VAL A 110 3.40 23.43 22.20
C VAL A 110 2.43 23.24 23.37
N THR A 111 1.78 22.08 23.42
CA THR A 111 0.90 21.69 24.53
C THR A 111 1.40 20.39 25.13
N LYS A 112 1.74 20.42 26.44
CA LYS A 112 2.29 19.23 27.13
C LYS A 112 3.51 18.64 26.43
N LYS A 113 4.41 19.49 25.91
CA LYS A 113 5.59 19.12 25.12
C LYS A 113 5.29 18.44 23.79
N GLN A 114 4.07 18.53 23.30
CA GLN A 114 3.66 17.95 22.04
C GLN A 114 3.06 18.99 21.10
N VAL A 115 3.25 18.74 19.81
CA VAL A 115 2.57 19.43 18.70
C VAL A 115 2.01 18.38 17.77
N ILE A 116 0.74 18.50 17.41
CA ILE A 116 0.03 17.58 16.53
C ILE A 116 -0.15 18.26 15.17
N LEU A 117 0.30 17.61 14.12
CA LEU A 117 0.09 18.02 12.74
C LEU A 117 -0.90 17.06 12.09
N THR A 118 -2.05 17.59 11.67
CA THR A 118 -3.13 16.81 11.03
C THR A 118 -2.93 16.65 9.52
N ASP A 119 -1.96 17.35 8.94
CA ASP A 119 -1.59 17.21 7.53
C ASP A 119 -0.87 15.88 7.28
N PRO A 120 -0.97 15.29 6.07
CA PRO A 120 -0.21 14.11 5.68
C PRO A 120 1.27 14.47 5.40
N VAL A 121 2.01 14.72 6.46
CA VAL A 121 3.40 15.20 6.42
C VAL A 121 4.32 14.15 5.82
N LEU A 122 5.27 14.54 4.99
CA LEU A 122 6.38 13.69 4.56
C LEU A 122 7.53 13.85 5.56
N LEU A 123 7.68 12.90 6.47
CA LEU A 123 8.58 12.99 7.63
C LEU A 123 10.01 13.39 7.28
N HIS A 124 10.54 12.91 6.15
CA HIS A 124 11.90 13.21 5.68
C HIS A 124 12.11 14.68 5.27
N THR A 125 11.02 15.47 5.09
CA THR A 125 11.07 16.89 4.74
C THR A 125 10.82 17.78 5.94
N LEU A 126 10.46 17.20 7.10
CA LEU A 126 10.12 17.96 8.30
C LEU A 126 11.35 18.69 8.84
N THR A 127 11.20 20.00 9.03
CA THR A 127 12.17 20.86 9.71
C THR A 127 11.48 21.50 10.90
N VAL A 128 12.07 21.36 12.07
CA VAL A 128 11.58 21.92 13.33
C VAL A 128 12.59 22.94 13.87
N LYS A 129 12.11 24.10 14.33
CA LYS A 129 12.93 25.15 14.90
C LYS A 129 12.26 25.71 16.17
N GLY A 130 13.06 26.26 17.07
CA GLY A 130 12.55 26.94 18.28
C GLY A 130 12.04 28.36 18.01
N SER A 131 12.45 29.00 16.93
CA SER A 131 12.00 30.33 16.48
C SER A 131 12.16 30.45 14.97
N ALA A 132 11.53 31.47 14.35
CA ALA A 132 11.57 31.69 12.91
C ALA A 132 13.00 31.74 12.35
N ASP A 133 13.89 32.45 13.03
CA ASP A 133 15.31 32.61 12.63
C ASP A 133 16.25 31.62 13.33
N GLY A 134 15.68 30.64 14.08
CA GLY A 134 16.45 29.66 14.83
C GLY A 134 17.09 28.61 13.94
N SER A 135 18.11 27.93 14.49
CA SER A 135 18.68 26.73 13.87
C SER A 135 17.68 25.58 13.87
N ALA A 136 17.77 24.70 12.88
CA ALA A 136 16.99 23.49 12.82
C ALA A 136 17.37 22.56 13.98
N ALA A 137 16.36 22.06 14.67
CA ALA A 137 16.51 21.07 15.73
C ALA A 137 16.77 19.68 15.14
N THR A 138 17.41 18.82 15.93
CA THR A 138 17.82 17.48 15.51
C THR A 138 16.81 16.44 15.97
N LEU A 139 16.34 15.60 15.04
CA LEU A 139 15.49 14.47 15.35
C LEU A 139 16.22 13.50 16.29
N ASP A 140 15.48 12.88 17.21
CA ASP A 140 15.97 11.94 18.26
C ASP A 140 16.94 12.55 19.29
N THR A 141 17.24 13.85 19.19
CA THR A 141 18.06 14.59 20.17
C THR A 141 17.25 15.70 20.83
N ASP A 142 16.57 16.51 20.04
CA ASP A 142 15.76 17.64 20.52
C ASP A 142 14.28 17.32 20.54
N TYR A 143 13.82 16.50 19.61
CA TYR A 143 12.42 16.06 19.50
C TYR A 143 12.33 14.67 18.86
N THR A 144 11.19 14.00 19.08
CA THR A 144 10.80 12.80 18.32
C THR A 144 9.56 13.11 17.50
N ALA A 145 9.40 12.41 16.37
CA ALA A 145 8.26 12.57 15.49
C ALA A 145 7.74 11.18 15.08
N ALA A 146 6.45 10.92 15.35
CA ALA A 146 5.82 9.65 15.03
C ALA A 146 4.36 9.87 14.61
N TYR A 147 3.85 9.01 13.73
CA TYR A 147 2.43 9.00 13.40
C TYR A 147 1.65 8.23 14.45
N ASP A 148 0.45 8.74 14.74
CA ASP A 148 -0.54 8.03 15.55
C ASP A 148 -1.41 7.09 14.68
N ASP A 149 -2.36 6.40 15.32
CA ASP A 149 -3.28 5.48 14.65
C ASP A 149 -4.26 6.21 13.70
N ASP A 150 -4.45 7.50 13.87
CA ASP A 150 -5.29 8.35 13.01
C ASP A 150 -4.50 8.98 11.85
N GLY A 151 -3.20 8.68 11.73
CA GLY A 151 -2.32 9.20 10.69
C GLY A 151 -1.85 10.64 10.91
N GLN A 152 -2.02 11.19 12.12
CA GLN A 152 -1.54 12.51 12.51
C GLN A 152 -0.08 12.42 12.96
N LEU A 153 0.73 13.40 12.59
CA LEU A 153 2.12 13.44 13.04
C LEU A 153 2.22 14.13 14.42
N ILE A 154 2.67 13.39 15.43
CA ILE A 154 2.93 13.90 16.77
C ILE A 154 4.43 14.21 16.90
N ILE A 155 4.76 15.47 17.12
CA ILE A 155 6.09 15.92 17.46
C ILE A 155 6.17 16.05 18.98
N THR A 156 7.05 15.30 19.63
CA THR A 156 7.25 15.33 21.08
C THR A 156 8.63 15.91 21.39
N LEU A 157 8.67 16.99 22.18
CA LEU A 157 9.90 17.63 22.59
C LEU A 157 10.57 16.87 23.73
N LEU A 158 11.88 16.62 23.61
CA LEU A 158 12.66 15.90 24.62
C LEU A 158 13.09 16.83 25.77
N ASP A 159 13.18 16.29 26.98
CA ASP A 159 13.51 17.04 28.19
C ASP A 159 14.94 17.59 28.18
N ASP A 160 15.84 16.86 27.54
CA ASP A 160 17.27 17.23 27.46
C ASP A 160 17.62 17.95 26.14
N GLY A 161 16.62 18.17 25.27
CA GLY A 161 16.80 18.81 23.96
C GLY A 161 16.80 20.34 24.02
N ALA A 162 17.30 20.97 22.99
CA ALA A 162 17.34 22.44 22.85
C ALA A 162 15.93 23.09 22.86
N LEU A 163 14.87 22.31 22.62
CA LEU A 163 13.48 22.76 22.58
C LEU A 163 12.70 22.46 23.87
N ALA A 164 13.35 21.98 24.94
CA ALA A 164 12.69 21.49 26.16
C ALA A 164 11.71 22.48 26.83
N SER A 165 11.98 23.78 26.73
CA SER A 165 11.25 24.84 27.44
C SER A 165 10.52 25.83 26.54
N VAL A 166 10.44 25.58 25.24
CA VAL A 166 9.76 26.50 24.31
C VAL A 166 8.25 26.32 24.36
N SER A 167 7.51 27.42 24.29
CA SER A 167 6.03 27.42 24.24
C SER A 167 5.47 27.31 22.83
N SER A 168 6.30 27.53 21.83
CA SER A 168 5.96 27.38 20.42
C SER A 168 7.16 26.91 19.61
N ILE A 169 6.91 26.16 18.57
CA ILE A 169 7.91 25.74 17.61
C ILE A 169 7.50 26.23 16.21
N HIS A 170 8.48 26.39 15.34
CA HIS A 170 8.29 26.67 13.93
C HIS A 170 8.53 25.39 13.13
N VAL A 171 7.59 25.05 12.26
CA VAL A 171 7.64 23.83 11.44
C VAL A 171 7.51 24.16 9.96
N ALA A 172 8.34 23.55 9.15
CA ALA A 172 8.26 23.56 7.70
C ALA A 172 8.33 22.12 7.19
N TYR A 173 7.50 21.76 6.24
CA TYR A 173 7.42 20.40 5.70
C TYR A 173 6.72 20.36 4.35
N ASP A 174 6.90 19.28 3.62
CA ASP A 174 6.04 18.95 2.48
C ASP A 174 4.91 18.02 2.95
N LYS A 175 3.70 18.27 2.49
CA LYS A 175 2.55 17.41 2.70
C LYS A 175 2.14 16.72 1.41
N LEU A 176 1.75 15.47 1.53
CA LEU A 176 1.22 14.69 0.42
C LEU A 176 -0.12 15.27 -0.05
N ASP A 177 -0.30 15.40 -1.36
CA ASP A 177 -1.53 15.92 -1.97
C ASP A 177 -2.15 14.89 -2.93
N PRO A 178 -3.08 14.06 -2.44
CA PRO A 178 -3.79 13.11 -3.30
C PRO A 178 -4.62 13.76 -4.41
N THR A 179 -5.02 15.03 -4.23
CA THR A 179 -5.84 15.75 -5.23
C THR A 179 -5.04 16.20 -6.44
N ALA A 180 -3.71 16.20 -6.35
CA ALA A 180 -2.83 16.51 -7.45
C ALA A 180 -2.69 15.39 -8.47
N VAL A 181 -3.15 14.17 -8.15
CA VAL A 181 -3.18 13.02 -9.06
C VAL A 181 -4.19 13.27 -10.17
N LYS A 182 -3.77 13.11 -11.42
CA LYS A 182 -4.59 13.32 -12.61
C LYS A 182 -4.91 12.00 -13.30
N ASP A 183 -5.89 12.02 -14.18
CA ASP A 183 -6.29 10.87 -14.98
C ASP A 183 -5.10 10.26 -15.76
N ASP A 184 -4.20 11.11 -16.28
CA ASP A 184 -2.99 10.68 -16.98
C ASP A 184 -2.02 9.87 -16.09
N ASP A 185 -2.04 10.06 -14.77
CA ASP A 185 -1.21 9.27 -13.85
C ASP A 185 -1.77 7.87 -13.63
N ILE A 186 -3.10 7.72 -13.79
CA ILE A 186 -3.82 6.43 -13.69
C ILE A 186 -3.80 5.72 -15.04
N ILE A 187 -4.16 6.41 -16.14
CA ILE A 187 -4.19 5.84 -17.50
C ILE A 187 -2.82 5.33 -17.88
N GLY A 188 -1.79 6.06 -17.51
CA GLY A 188 -0.43 5.58 -17.70
C GLY A 188 0.33 6.29 -18.81
N GLY A 189 1.29 5.58 -19.40
CA GLY A 189 2.26 6.11 -20.34
C GLY A 189 3.69 5.99 -19.82
N MET A 190 4.62 6.54 -20.58
CA MET A 190 6.02 6.58 -20.20
C MET A 190 6.33 7.92 -19.53
N SER A 191 6.90 7.87 -18.33
CA SER A 191 7.43 9.05 -17.64
C SER A 191 8.63 9.63 -18.40
N THR A 192 8.97 10.89 -18.16
CA THR A 192 10.18 11.53 -18.69
C THR A 192 11.47 10.76 -18.38
N ASP A 193 11.46 9.98 -17.30
CA ASP A 193 12.58 9.11 -16.88
C ASP A 193 12.57 7.73 -17.58
N GLY A 194 11.71 7.51 -18.57
CA GLY A 194 11.59 6.24 -19.29
C GLY A 194 10.94 5.09 -18.49
N LYS A 195 10.28 5.40 -17.36
CA LYS A 195 9.57 4.40 -16.55
C LYS A 195 8.08 4.40 -16.88
N ASN A 196 7.49 3.23 -16.91
CA ASN A 196 6.05 3.10 -17.05
C ASN A 196 5.34 3.57 -15.78
N LYS A 197 4.21 4.27 -15.95
CA LYS A 197 3.32 4.72 -14.87
C LYS A 197 1.90 4.21 -15.11
N GLY A 198 1.06 4.26 -14.08
CA GLY A 198 -0.36 3.88 -14.16
C GLY A 198 -0.57 2.47 -14.72
N LEU A 199 -1.56 2.32 -15.60
CA LEU A 199 -1.92 1.03 -16.22
C LEU A 199 -0.78 0.37 -16.98
N ASP A 200 0.13 1.15 -17.60
CA ASP A 200 1.25 0.58 -18.35
C ASP A 200 2.28 -0.11 -17.44
N SER A 201 2.32 0.21 -16.14
CA SER A 201 3.16 -0.50 -15.18
C SER A 201 2.71 -1.95 -14.97
N SER A 202 1.41 -2.25 -15.15
CA SER A 202 0.85 -3.59 -14.98
C SER A 202 1.27 -4.56 -16.09
N THR A 203 1.52 -4.09 -17.30
CA THR A 203 1.88 -4.93 -18.46
C THR A 203 3.19 -5.68 -18.20
N ILE A 204 4.18 -5.03 -17.60
CA ILE A 204 5.46 -5.65 -17.23
C ILE A 204 5.25 -6.69 -16.13
N PHE A 205 4.33 -6.42 -15.20
CA PHE A 205 4.05 -7.30 -14.07
C PHE A 205 3.35 -8.59 -14.51
N ILE A 206 2.34 -8.49 -15.37
CA ILE A 206 1.62 -9.66 -15.93
C ILE A 206 2.60 -10.56 -16.68
N SER A 207 3.52 -10.00 -17.46
CA SER A 207 4.53 -10.78 -18.16
C SER A 207 5.53 -11.47 -17.19
N ARG A 208 5.85 -10.85 -16.07
CA ARG A 208 6.70 -11.44 -15.02
C ARG A 208 5.99 -12.55 -14.26
N LEU A 209 4.71 -12.37 -13.92
CA LEU A 209 3.88 -13.41 -13.29
C LEU A 209 3.74 -14.64 -14.17
N ALA A 210 3.52 -14.48 -15.48
CA ALA A 210 3.48 -15.58 -16.42
C ALA A 210 4.79 -16.38 -16.44
N LYS A 211 5.95 -15.70 -16.36
CA LYS A 211 7.26 -16.34 -16.24
C LYS A 211 7.44 -17.05 -14.89
N PHE A 212 6.94 -16.47 -13.81
CA PHE A 212 7.00 -17.08 -12.46
C PHE A 212 6.17 -18.36 -12.38
N ARG A 213 4.99 -18.39 -13.01
CA ARG A 213 4.15 -19.58 -13.14
C ARG A 213 4.86 -20.70 -13.93
N ALA A 214 5.50 -20.37 -15.04
CA ALA A 214 6.26 -21.33 -15.83
C ALA A 214 7.42 -21.94 -15.03
N CYS A 215 8.11 -21.14 -14.20
CA CYS A 215 9.18 -21.61 -13.33
C CYS A 215 8.67 -22.52 -12.20
N TRP A 216 7.49 -22.23 -11.65
CA TRP A 216 6.87 -23.02 -10.57
C TRP A 216 6.34 -24.36 -11.08
N GLN A 217 5.75 -24.40 -12.26
CA GLN A 217 5.30 -25.63 -12.93
C GLN A 217 6.48 -26.56 -13.26
N HIS A 218 7.62 -25.99 -13.64
CA HIS A 218 8.85 -26.78 -13.91
C HIS A 218 9.45 -27.39 -12.62
N ARG A 219 9.32 -26.70 -11.48
CA ARG A 219 9.82 -27.19 -10.19
C ARG A 219 8.90 -28.25 -9.56
N ALA A 220 7.62 -28.29 -9.92
CA ALA A 220 6.65 -29.27 -9.43
C ALA A 220 6.61 -30.58 -10.25
N GLY A 221 7.48 -30.77 -11.23
CA GLY A 221 7.62 -32.04 -11.96
C GLY A 221 6.45 -32.41 -12.89
N LEU A 222 5.54 -31.50 -13.16
CA LEU A 222 4.42 -31.70 -14.09
C LEU A 222 4.92 -31.55 -15.54
N LYS A 223 5.31 -32.68 -16.13
CA LYS A 223 5.53 -32.76 -17.59
C LYS A 223 4.24 -32.44 -18.31
N SER A 224 4.16 -31.29 -18.96
CA SER A 224 3.10 -30.97 -19.90
C SER A 224 3.19 -31.95 -21.07
N ARG A 225 2.19 -32.83 -21.24
CA ARG A 225 2.02 -33.61 -22.48
C ARG A 225 1.70 -32.61 -23.60
N PRO A 226 2.39 -32.69 -24.73
CA PRO A 226 2.00 -31.93 -25.91
C PRO A 226 0.64 -32.42 -26.41
N LEU A 227 -0.28 -31.49 -26.69
CA LEU A 227 -1.53 -31.81 -27.34
C LEU A 227 -1.23 -32.22 -28.80
N PRO A 228 -1.84 -33.28 -29.36
CA PRO A 228 -1.69 -33.61 -30.76
C PRO A 228 -2.37 -32.55 -31.63
N LEU A 229 -1.62 -32.04 -32.58
CA LEU A 229 -2.16 -31.24 -33.68
C LEU A 229 -2.97 -32.15 -34.59
N SER A 230 -4.24 -31.86 -34.77
CA SER A 230 -5.10 -32.35 -35.84
C SER A 230 -5.76 -31.18 -36.54
#